data_156d6123c3a5279dcff9d0c15b545b64
#
_entry.id   156d6123c3a5279dcff9d0c15b545b64
#
_cell.length_a   1.000
_cell.length_b   1.000
_cell.length_c   1.000
_cell.angle_alpha   90.00
_cell.angle_beta   90.00
_cell.angle_gamma   90.00
#
_symmetry.space_group_name_H-M   'P 1'
#
loop_
_entity.id
_entity.type
_entity.pdbx_description
1 polymer ?
#
loop_
_entity_poly.entity_id
_entity_poly.type
_entity_poly.pdbx_seq_one_letter_code
_entity_poly.pdbx_strand_id
1 'polypeptide(L)'
;MKIINTDVAILGAGTAGLGAYRAAKAHTNKVILIENGPYGTTCARVGCMPSKLLIAAAEKVHQIQEAGPFGIQVEVPPVVHGQAVMKRVREERDRFAGFVLETVEDFPEQDKIRGKAKFINNHQLQVDEHTLVNAKRVVIATGSRPSYPGFFSNVGDRLIVNDDLFDWQDLPESVAVFGPGVIGLELGQALHRLGIKVKVFGIGGALGPLTDPEVAAYSKEKLAEEFYLDTDAKVLSMRKVGDKAELQFINLDGQEVVEQFDYLLAATGRRPNTDNLGLENTDLLLDERGVPLADGKTMQCGTSNIFIAGDASNMLPLLHEAADQGKIAGDNAGRMFGAKPGLRRTPISVVFSDPQIAMVGASYRQLEQEYGSCQCFAVGEVSFEDQGRSRVMLKNKGMLRVYAQQGTGLFLGAEMFGPAAEHIAHLLSWAVQNKMTVAQMLDMPFYHPVIEEGVRTALRDLNAKLHLGPEIISHCIECGPGA
;
A
#
# COMPACT_ATOMS: atom_id res chain seq x y z
N MET A 1 41.27 8.23 -2.95
CA MET A 1 40.07 7.63 -2.38
C MET A 1 39.80 8.31 -1.04
N LYS A 2 38.59 8.90 -0.86
CA LYS A 2 38.19 9.54 0.40
C LYS A 2 37.74 8.43 1.37
N ILE A 3 38.24 8.46 2.61
CA ILE A 3 37.82 7.50 3.66
C ILE A 3 37.00 8.25 4.69
N ILE A 4 35.81 7.73 4.99
CA ILE A 4 34.89 8.29 5.98
C ILE A 4 34.63 7.22 7.04
N ASN A 5 34.82 7.60 8.33
CA ASN A 5 34.48 6.72 9.45
C ASN A 5 33.23 7.24 10.16
N THR A 6 32.23 6.37 10.28
CA THR A 6 30.93 6.72 10.88
C THR A 6 30.45 5.63 11.84
N ASP A 7 29.53 5.98 12.73
CA ASP A 7 28.86 4.99 13.58
C ASP A 7 27.74 4.30 12.81
N VAL A 8 26.96 5.06 12.03
CA VAL A 8 25.84 4.55 11.25
C VAL A 8 25.89 5.06 9.81
N ALA A 9 25.81 4.16 8.84
CA ALA A 9 25.57 4.47 7.44
C ALA A 9 24.14 4.03 7.04
N ILE A 10 23.42 4.90 6.36
CA ILE A 10 22.05 4.66 5.91
C ILE A 10 22.03 4.72 4.39
N LEU A 11 21.58 3.64 3.75
CA LEU A 11 21.50 3.51 2.30
C LEU A 11 20.08 3.83 1.83
N GLY A 12 19.90 4.98 1.20
CA GLY A 12 18.61 5.49 0.71
C GLY A 12 18.06 6.63 1.56
N ALA A 13 17.63 7.71 0.90
CA ALA A 13 17.00 8.89 1.49
C ALA A 13 15.48 8.94 1.26
N GLY A 14 14.84 7.76 1.16
CA GLY A 14 13.39 7.61 1.14
C GLY A 14 12.78 7.72 2.55
N THR A 15 11.47 7.46 2.67
CA THR A 15 10.73 7.55 3.94
C THR A 15 11.39 6.78 5.07
N ALA A 16 11.80 5.53 4.83
CA ALA A 16 12.49 4.71 5.83
C ALA A 16 13.87 5.29 6.19
N GLY A 17 14.65 5.70 5.18
CA GLY A 17 16.00 6.24 5.40
C GLY A 17 16.00 7.55 6.17
N LEU A 18 15.09 8.47 5.87
CA LEU A 18 14.91 9.73 6.61
C LEU A 18 14.48 9.49 8.06
N GLY A 19 13.58 8.52 8.26
CA GLY A 19 13.19 8.07 9.60
C GLY A 19 14.35 7.48 10.37
N ALA A 20 15.14 6.61 9.72
CA ALA A 20 16.33 6.00 10.31
C ALA A 20 17.42 7.04 10.66
N TYR A 21 17.64 8.02 9.78
CA TYR A 21 18.60 9.09 10.03
C TYR A 21 18.27 9.87 11.31
N ARG A 22 17.01 10.35 11.43
CA ARG A 22 16.57 11.09 12.61
C ARG A 22 16.66 10.24 13.88
N ALA A 23 16.28 8.98 13.82
CA ALA A 23 16.33 8.07 14.96
C ALA A 23 17.77 7.76 15.38
N ALA A 24 18.69 7.50 14.44
CA ALA A 24 20.09 7.27 14.73
C ALA A 24 20.79 8.51 15.30
N LYS A 25 20.45 9.72 14.80
CA LYS A 25 20.99 11.00 15.30
C LYS A 25 20.63 11.28 16.76
N ALA A 26 19.59 10.66 17.30
CA ALA A 26 19.26 10.75 18.73
C ALA A 26 20.30 10.04 19.62
N HIS A 27 21.14 9.17 19.07
CA HIS A 27 22.14 8.38 19.81
C HIS A 27 23.58 8.76 19.48
N THR A 28 23.86 9.22 18.27
CA THR A 28 25.20 9.57 17.81
C THR A 28 25.18 10.69 16.79
N ASN A 29 26.23 11.53 16.79
CA ASN A 29 26.40 12.57 15.78
C ASN A 29 27.06 12.06 14.49
N LYS A 30 27.58 10.82 14.47
CA LYS A 30 28.27 10.23 13.32
C LYS A 30 27.32 9.35 12.54
N VAL A 31 26.45 9.97 11.75
CA VAL A 31 25.49 9.30 10.87
C VAL A 31 25.66 9.83 9.45
N ILE A 32 25.75 8.93 8.48
CA ILE A 32 25.86 9.27 7.06
C ILE A 32 24.66 8.73 6.33
N LEU A 33 24.02 9.58 5.51
CA LEU A 33 22.94 9.24 4.59
C LEU A 33 23.50 9.18 3.17
N ILE A 34 23.35 8.05 2.49
CA ILE A 34 23.89 7.81 1.16
C ILE A 34 22.72 7.61 0.19
N GLU A 35 22.64 8.42 -0.88
CA GLU A 35 21.56 8.35 -1.85
C GLU A 35 22.10 8.39 -3.29
N ASN A 36 21.69 7.42 -4.08
CA ASN A 36 22.06 7.30 -5.49
C ASN A 36 21.09 8.04 -6.44
N GLY A 37 19.80 8.03 -6.09
CA GLY A 37 18.71 8.62 -6.88
C GLY A 37 18.35 10.05 -6.49
N PRO A 38 17.34 10.65 -7.08
CA PRO A 38 16.85 11.95 -6.66
C PRO A 38 16.24 11.88 -5.26
N TYR A 39 16.46 12.92 -4.46
CA TYR A 39 15.74 13.10 -3.22
C TYR A 39 14.25 13.31 -3.46
N GLY A 40 13.40 13.21 -2.43
CA GLY A 40 11.98 13.54 -2.52
C GLY A 40 11.01 12.39 -2.27
N THR A 41 11.49 11.22 -1.87
CA THR A 41 10.74 9.96 -1.62
C THR A 41 9.92 9.44 -2.82
N THR A 42 9.71 8.14 -2.89
CA THR A 42 8.84 7.52 -3.93
C THR A 42 7.40 8.01 -3.79
N CYS A 43 6.89 8.12 -2.57
CA CYS A 43 5.50 8.54 -2.31
C CYS A 43 5.21 9.95 -2.84
N ALA A 44 6.08 10.93 -2.55
CA ALA A 44 5.86 12.31 -2.97
C ALA A 44 6.07 12.51 -4.47
N ARG A 45 7.05 11.83 -5.07
CA ARG A 45 7.45 12.03 -6.46
C ARG A 45 6.63 11.22 -7.47
N VAL A 46 6.44 9.93 -7.22
CA VAL A 46 5.94 8.98 -8.23
C VAL A 46 4.93 7.97 -7.65
N GLY A 47 4.37 8.24 -6.48
CA GLY A 47 3.48 7.30 -5.79
C GLY A 47 2.21 7.96 -5.27
N CYS A 48 2.04 7.97 -3.94
CA CYS A 48 0.81 8.32 -3.26
C CYS A 48 0.29 9.73 -3.61
N MET A 49 1.17 10.75 -3.62
CA MET A 49 0.70 12.12 -3.81
C MET A 49 0.23 12.39 -5.24
N PRO A 50 1.00 12.12 -6.29
CA PRO A 50 0.52 12.37 -7.65
C PRO A 50 -0.66 11.48 -8.05
N SER A 51 -0.78 10.25 -7.55
CA SER A 51 -1.96 9.42 -7.82
C SER A 51 -3.23 10.04 -7.23
N LYS A 52 -3.19 10.56 -5.99
CA LYS A 52 -4.35 11.21 -5.36
C LYS A 52 -4.71 12.54 -6.01
N LEU A 53 -3.74 13.25 -6.57
CA LEU A 53 -4.00 14.46 -7.37
C LEU A 53 -4.77 14.12 -8.66
N LEU A 54 -4.42 13.02 -9.32
CA LEU A 54 -5.11 12.54 -10.51
C LEU A 54 -6.51 12.03 -10.17
N ILE A 55 -6.65 11.20 -9.13
CA ILE A 55 -7.92 10.69 -8.61
C ILE A 55 -8.87 11.84 -8.26
N ALA A 56 -8.39 12.87 -7.58
CA ALA A 56 -9.23 14.03 -7.22
C ALA A 56 -9.79 14.76 -8.45
N ALA A 57 -9.06 14.82 -9.57
CA ALA A 57 -9.57 15.36 -10.81
C ALA A 57 -10.64 14.43 -11.43
N ALA A 58 -10.39 13.12 -11.43
CA ALA A 58 -11.31 12.10 -11.92
C ALA A 58 -12.63 12.08 -11.15
N GLU A 59 -12.58 12.18 -9.81
CA GLU A 59 -13.75 12.26 -8.95
C GLU A 59 -14.63 13.47 -9.26
N LYS A 60 -14.04 14.62 -9.61
CA LYS A 60 -14.83 15.81 -9.99
C LYS A 60 -15.63 15.59 -11.26
N VAL A 61 -15.03 14.93 -12.26
CA VAL A 61 -15.75 14.56 -13.48
C VAL A 61 -16.87 13.59 -13.17
N HIS A 62 -16.59 12.55 -12.40
CA HIS A 62 -17.55 11.53 -12.02
C HIS A 62 -18.73 12.11 -11.22
N GLN A 63 -18.48 12.97 -10.24
CA GLN A 63 -19.52 13.66 -9.46
C GLN A 63 -20.47 14.49 -10.33
N ILE A 64 -19.95 15.13 -11.40
CA ILE A 64 -20.77 15.89 -12.34
C ILE A 64 -21.66 14.93 -13.18
N GLN A 65 -21.09 13.82 -13.65
CA GLN A 65 -21.80 12.83 -14.45
C GLN A 65 -22.92 12.13 -13.65
N GLU A 66 -22.69 11.93 -12.35
CA GLU A 66 -23.66 11.27 -11.45
C GLU A 66 -24.62 12.23 -10.73
N ALA A 67 -24.74 13.47 -11.17
CA ALA A 67 -25.63 14.47 -10.56
C ALA A 67 -27.13 14.23 -10.86
N GLY A 68 -27.45 13.51 -11.95
CA GLY A 68 -28.82 13.27 -12.41
C GLY A 68 -29.79 12.70 -11.36
N PRO A 69 -29.43 11.61 -10.64
CA PRO A 69 -30.27 11.03 -9.59
C PRO A 69 -30.63 11.97 -8.44
N PHE A 70 -29.85 13.05 -8.24
CA PHE A 70 -30.16 14.13 -7.27
C PHE A 70 -31.12 15.19 -7.82
N GLY A 71 -31.62 15.03 -9.06
CA GLY A 71 -32.46 16.02 -9.74
C GLY A 71 -31.67 17.19 -10.33
N ILE A 72 -30.31 17.05 -10.44
CA ILE A 72 -29.45 18.06 -11.02
C ILE A 72 -29.16 17.68 -12.47
N GLN A 73 -29.68 18.46 -13.40
CA GLN A 73 -29.50 18.22 -14.82
C GLN A 73 -28.24 18.92 -15.33
N VAL A 74 -27.35 18.18 -15.96
CA VAL A 74 -26.16 18.69 -16.62
C VAL A 74 -26.42 18.68 -18.12
N GLU A 75 -26.64 19.85 -18.72
CA GLU A 75 -27.01 19.98 -20.12
C GLU A 75 -25.86 19.62 -21.08
N VAL A 76 -24.63 19.93 -20.69
CA VAL A 76 -23.43 19.65 -21.49
C VAL A 76 -22.46 18.80 -20.68
N PRO A 77 -22.02 17.65 -21.18
CA PRO A 77 -21.03 16.83 -20.52
C PRO A 77 -19.76 17.62 -20.19
N PRO A 78 -19.09 17.37 -19.05
CA PRO A 78 -17.87 18.07 -18.71
C PRO A 78 -16.76 17.77 -19.75
N VAL A 79 -16.08 18.79 -20.18
CA VAL A 79 -14.90 18.67 -21.07
C VAL A 79 -13.65 18.57 -20.21
N VAL A 80 -12.89 17.47 -20.38
CA VAL A 80 -11.62 17.27 -19.69
C VAL A 80 -10.48 17.85 -20.55
N HIS A 81 -9.80 18.85 -20.02
CA HIS A 81 -8.60 19.40 -20.61
C HIS A 81 -7.36 18.67 -20.04
N GLY A 82 -6.91 17.62 -20.71
CA GLY A 82 -5.84 16.72 -20.25
C GLY A 82 -4.56 17.45 -19.87
N GLN A 83 -4.13 18.41 -20.68
CA GLN A 83 -2.95 19.24 -20.39
C GLN A 83 -3.09 19.99 -19.06
N ALA A 84 -4.27 20.55 -18.78
CA ALA A 84 -4.51 21.28 -17.54
C ALA A 84 -4.54 20.33 -16.32
N VAL A 85 -5.14 19.15 -16.46
CA VAL A 85 -5.13 18.11 -15.42
C VAL A 85 -3.68 17.70 -15.11
N MET A 86 -2.92 17.32 -16.12
CA MET A 86 -1.54 16.84 -15.92
C MET A 86 -0.60 17.95 -15.45
N LYS A 87 -0.80 19.19 -15.90
CA LYS A 87 -0.07 20.35 -15.38
C LYS A 87 -0.26 20.49 -13.87
N ARG A 88 -1.52 20.47 -13.38
CA ARG A 88 -1.83 20.53 -11.94
C ARG A 88 -1.19 19.35 -11.17
N VAL A 89 -1.25 18.14 -11.73
CA VAL A 89 -0.63 16.96 -11.11
C VAL A 89 0.87 17.17 -10.94
N ARG A 90 1.58 17.64 -11.96
CA ARG A 90 3.03 17.91 -11.90
C ARG A 90 3.38 19.02 -10.92
N GLU A 91 2.69 20.17 -11.00
CA GLU A 91 2.97 21.34 -10.16
C GLU A 91 2.80 21.02 -8.66
N GLU A 92 1.69 20.36 -8.28
CA GLU A 92 1.46 20.00 -6.89
C GLU A 92 2.35 18.83 -6.44
N ARG A 93 2.64 17.84 -7.31
CA ARG A 93 3.62 16.80 -7.03
C ARG A 93 5.00 17.41 -6.71
N ASP A 94 5.44 18.34 -7.53
CA ASP A 94 6.75 18.98 -7.37
C ASP A 94 6.80 19.81 -6.08
N ARG A 95 5.69 20.44 -5.69
CA ARG A 95 5.54 21.11 -4.40
C ARG A 95 5.68 20.13 -3.24
N PHE A 96 4.99 18.97 -3.27
CA PHE A 96 5.11 17.96 -2.21
C PHE A 96 6.51 17.35 -2.17
N ALA A 97 7.14 17.10 -3.30
CA ALA A 97 8.52 16.64 -3.36
C ALA A 97 9.48 17.70 -2.81
N GLY A 98 9.21 18.98 -3.09
CA GLY A 98 9.97 20.15 -2.59
C GLY A 98 10.07 20.16 -1.06
N PHE A 99 8.99 19.91 -0.32
CA PHE A 99 9.02 19.83 1.15
C PHE A 99 9.97 18.74 1.68
N VAL A 100 10.10 17.64 0.95
CA VAL A 100 11.05 16.58 1.32
C VAL A 100 12.47 16.99 0.98
N LEU A 101 12.66 17.66 -0.16
CA LEU A 101 13.98 18.21 -0.56
C LEU A 101 14.48 19.21 0.48
N GLU A 102 13.69 20.20 0.86
CA GLU A 102 14.01 21.16 1.92
C GLU A 102 14.44 20.46 3.22
N THR A 103 13.69 19.43 3.62
CA THR A 103 14.04 18.63 4.81
C THR A 103 15.44 17.97 4.69
N VAL A 104 15.82 17.49 3.51
CA VAL A 104 17.11 16.86 3.28
C VAL A 104 18.21 17.92 3.18
N GLU A 105 17.90 19.07 2.60
CA GLU A 105 18.84 20.20 2.50
C GLU A 105 19.23 20.73 3.87
N ASP A 106 18.33 20.75 4.83
CA ASP A 106 18.57 21.14 6.23
C ASP A 106 19.51 20.19 6.98
N PHE A 107 19.76 18.98 6.47
CA PHE A 107 20.75 18.10 7.09
C PHE A 107 22.18 18.61 6.86
N PRO A 108 23.08 18.45 7.84
CA PRO A 108 24.47 18.85 7.69
C PRO A 108 25.11 18.25 6.43
N GLU A 109 25.85 19.06 5.66
CA GLU A 109 26.42 18.63 4.38
C GLU A 109 27.38 17.45 4.54
N GLN A 110 28.12 17.40 5.66
CA GLN A 110 29.00 16.28 5.99
C GLN A 110 28.28 14.95 6.27
N ASP A 111 26.98 14.99 6.52
CA ASP A 111 26.16 13.80 6.79
C ASP A 111 25.55 13.24 5.49
N LYS A 112 25.68 13.93 4.35
CA LYS A 112 25.09 13.55 3.07
C LYS A 112 26.16 13.10 2.08
N ILE A 113 25.92 11.98 1.41
CA ILE A 113 26.74 11.51 0.29
C ILE A 113 25.83 11.16 -0.88
N ARG A 114 26.10 11.77 -2.03
CA ARG A 114 25.50 11.37 -3.30
C ARG A 114 26.39 10.30 -3.93
N GLY A 115 25.81 9.14 -4.25
CA GLY A 115 26.52 8.06 -4.92
C GLY A 115 25.91 6.69 -4.66
N LYS A 116 26.33 5.72 -5.44
CA LYS A 116 25.88 4.33 -5.37
C LYS A 116 26.75 3.54 -4.41
N ALA A 117 26.17 3.12 -3.28
CA ALA A 117 26.85 2.32 -2.27
C ALA A 117 26.79 0.81 -2.59
N LYS A 118 27.89 0.11 -2.31
CA LYS A 118 27.99 -1.35 -2.33
C LYS A 118 28.76 -1.84 -1.11
N PHE A 119 28.32 -2.94 -0.52
CA PHE A 119 29.08 -3.62 0.53
C PHE A 119 30.37 -4.22 -0.02
N ILE A 120 31.50 -3.96 0.65
CA ILE A 120 32.76 -4.68 0.49
C ILE A 120 32.86 -5.79 1.54
N ASN A 121 32.30 -5.54 2.72
CA ASN A 121 32.10 -6.47 3.83
C ASN A 121 31.03 -5.89 4.77
N ASN A 122 30.76 -6.57 5.90
CA ASN A 122 29.75 -6.14 6.87
C ASN A 122 29.93 -4.73 7.45
N HIS A 123 31.10 -4.12 7.32
CA HIS A 123 31.46 -2.83 7.93
C HIS A 123 31.98 -1.79 6.95
N GLN A 124 32.15 -2.15 5.69
CA GLN A 124 32.70 -1.26 4.67
C GLN A 124 31.80 -1.17 3.47
N LEU A 125 31.55 0.06 3.04
CA LEU A 125 30.79 0.40 1.86
C LEU A 125 31.69 1.17 0.88
N GLN A 126 31.73 0.72 -0.37
CA GLN A 126 32.25 1.50 -1.48
C GLN A 126 31.12 2.38 -2.01
N VAL A 127 31.33 3.70 -2.03
CA VAL A 127 30.42 4.65 -2.67
C VAL A 127 31.09 5.18 -3.93
N ASP A 128 30.52 4.83 -5.06
CA ASP A 128 31.11 4.99 -6.38
C ASP A 128 32.59 4.50 -6.41
N GLU A 129 33.45 5.13 -7.22
CA GLU A 129 34.88 4.74 -7.30
C GLU A 129 35.78 5.51 -6.32
N HIS A 130 35.23 6.50 -5.60
CA HIS A 130 36.04 7.52 -4.95
C HIS A 130 35.95 7.54 -3.43
N THR A 131 34.92 6.92 -2.83
CA THR A 131 34.68 7.04 -1.38
C THR A 131 34.53 5.67 -0.74
N LEU A 132 35.27 5.42 0.34
CA LEU A 132 35.14 4.28 1.23
C LEU A 132 34.49 4.74 2.54
N VAL A 133 33.39 4.12 2.94
CA VAL A 133 32.73 4.40 4.22
C VAL A 133 32.90 3.20 5.14
N ASN A 134 33.62 3.42 6.25
CA ASN A 134 33.74 2.47 7.35
C ASN A 134 32.59 2.77 8.33
N ALA A 135 31.63 1.88 8.48
CA ALA A 135 30.48 2.04 9.34
C ALA A 135 30.44 0.93 10.40
N LYS A 136 30.16 1.30 11.65
CA LYS A 136 29.95 0.30 12.70
C LYS A 136 28.64 -0.45 12.48
N ARG A 137 27.62 0.24 11.94
CA ARG A 137 26.30 -0.29 11.63
C ARG A 137 25.77 0.29 10.32
N VAL A 138 24.96 -0.49 9.62
CA VAL A 138 24.37 -0.08 8.34
C VAL A 138 22.86 -0.29 8.38
N VAL A 139 22.10 0.67 7.84
CA VAL A 139 20.66 0.54 7.60
C VAL A 139 20.42 0.53 6.09
N ILE A 140 19.87 -0.56 5.58
CA ILE A 140 19.42 -0.70 4.20
C ILE A 140 17.99 -0.15 4.11
N ALA A 141 17.81 0.98 3.41
CA ALA A 141 16.54 1.67 3.23
C ALA A 141 16.34 2.07 1.75
N THR A 142 16.81 1.22 0.85
CA THR A 142 16.90 1.47 -0.60
C THR A 142 15.54 1.40 -1.33
N GLY A 143 14.46 1.05 -0.61
CA GLY A 143 13.11 1.02 -1.17
C GLY A 143 12.89 -0.08 -2.21
N SER A 144 11.97 0.16 -3.11
CA SER A 144 11.57 -0.77 -4.17
C SER A 144 11.40 -0.05 -5.50
N ARG A 145 11.34 -0.83 -6.59
CA ARG A 145 11.03 -0.36 -7.94
C ARG A 145 9.92 -1.18 -8.58
N PRO A 146 9.21 -0.65 -9.61
CA PRO A 146 8.25 -1.43 -10.39
C PRO A 146 8.88 -2.71 -10.95
N SER A 147 8.08 -3.77 -11.01
CA SER A 147 8.50 -5.08 -11.54
C SER A 147 7.43 -5.63 -12.47
N TYR A 148 7.84 -6.09 -13.63
CA TYR A 148 6.97 -6.67 -14.64
C TYR A 148 7.66 -7.82 -15.38
N PRO A 149 6.89 -8.74 -15.99
CA PRO A 149 7.42 -9.81 -16.82
C PRO A 149 8.23 -9.29 -18.02
N GLY A 150 9.33 -9.94 -18.35
CA GLY A 150 10.25 -9.49 -19.40
C GLY A 150 9.60 -9.34 -20.78
N PHE A 151 8.57 -10.14 -21.10
CA PHE A 151 7.86 -10.07 -22.38
C PHE A 151 7.05 -8.76 -22.57
N PHE A 152 6.78 -7.98 -21.51
CA PHE A 152 6.17 -6.67 -21.64
C PHE A 152 7.05 -5.70 -22.45
N SER A 153 8.37 -5.91 -22.45
CA SER A 153 9.31 -5.10 -23.23
C SER A 153 9.08 -5.19 -24.75
N ASN A 154 8.28 -6.16 -25.23
CA ASN A 154 7.92 -6.28 -26.65
C ASN A 154 7.11 -5.09 -27.19
N VAL A 155 6.48 -4.31 -26.32
CA VAL A 155 5.78 -3.06 -26.71
C VAL A 155 6.69 -1.83 -26.73
N GLY A 156 7.99 -2.00 -26.44
CA GLY A 156 9.02 -0.96 -26.52
C GLY A 156 8.69 0.25 -25.63
N ASP A 157 8.77 1.45 -26.22
CA ASP A 157 8.50 2.73 -25.54
C ASP A 157 7.02 2.99 -25.22
N ARG A 158 6.15 2.06 -25.59
CA ARG A 158 4.73 2.07 -25.19
C ARG A 158 4.52 1.41 -23.82
N LEU A 159 5.52 0.71 -23.28
CA LEU A 159 5.53 0.23 -21.90
C LEU A 159 5.83 1.39 -20.95
N ILE A 160 4.96 1.59 -19.99
CA ILE A 160 5.14 2.56 -18.90
C ILE A 160 4.90 1.92 -17.55
N VAL A 161 5.44 2.52 -16.54
CA VAL A 161 5.14 2.25 -15.13
C VAL A 161 4.50 3.49 -14.48
N ASN A 162 4.07 3.37 -13.22
CA ASN A 162 3.48 4.52 -12.52
C ASN A 162 4.40 5.75 -12.46
N ASP A 163 5.72 5.53 -12.41
CA ASP A 163 6.70 6.62 -12.37
C ASP A 163 6.61 7.50 -13.62
N ASP A 164 6.41 6.90 -14.80
CA ASP A 164 6.36 7.59 -16.09
C ASP A 164 5.04 8.35 -16.29
N LEU A 165 3.92 7.81 -15.78
CA LEU A 165 2.58 8.36 -15.97
C LEU A 165 2.48 9.82 -15.48
N PHE A 166 3.09 10.11 -14.34
CA PHE A 166 2.99 11.43 -13.73
C PHE A 166 3.81 12.52 -14.43
N ASP A 167 4.62 12.16 -15.42
CA ASP A 167 5.36 13.10 -16.28
C ASP A 167 4.66 13.40 -17.60
N TRP A 168 3.51 12.78 -17.88
CA TRP A 168 2.71 13.08 -19.07
C TRP A 168 2.38 14.57 -19.17
N GLN A 169 2.43 15.09 -20.41
CA GLN A 169 2.05 16.47 -20.69
C GLN A 169 0.57 16.61 -21.00
N ASP A 170 -0.04 15.54 -21.51
CA ASP A 170 -1.46 15.45 -21.83
C ASP A 170 -1.95 14.02 -21.53
N LEU A 171 -3.25 13.83 -21.48
CA LEU A 171 -3.86 12.53 -21.31
C LEU A 171 -3.88 11.77 -22.64
N PRO A 172 -3.54 10.46 -22.68
CA PRO A 172 -3.65 9.64 -23.89
C PRO A 172 -5.11 9.29 -24.20
N GLU A 173 -5.37 8.70 -25.36
CA GLU A 173 -6.69 8.21 -25.73
C GLU A 173 -7.01 6.84 -25.08
N SER A 174 -5.99 6.00 -24.89
CA SER A 174 -6.18 4.62 -24.44
C SER A 174 -5.00 4.06 -23.65
N VAL A 175 -5.31 3.25 -22.61
CA VAL A 175 -4.31 2.59 -21.76
C VAL A 175 -4.76 1.16 -21.42
N ALA A 176 -3.89 0.18 -21.68
CA ALA A 176 -4.01 -1.17 -21.15
C ALA A 176 -3.27 -1.25 -19.81
N VAL A 177 -3.97 -1.50 -18.72
CA VAL A 177 -3.41 -1.59 -17.36
C VAL A 177 -3.22 -3.05 -16.97
N PHE A 178 -2.02 -3.45 -16.61
CA PHE A 178 -1.72 -4.80 -16.16
C PHE A 178 -1.46 -4.84 -14.66
N GLY A 179 -2.28 -5.61 -13.95
CA GLY A 179 -2.27 -5.80 -12.51
C GLY A 179 -3.38 -5.03 -11.80
N PRO A 180 -4.51 -5.68 -11.45
CA PRO A 180 -5.61 -5.10 -10.67
C PRO A 180 -5.27 -5.02 -9.17
N GLY A 181 -4.04 -4.63 -8.86
CA GLY A 181 -3.55 -4.29 -7.54
C GLY A 181 -3.88 -2.83 -7.18
N VAL A 182 -3.33 -2.34 -6.07
CA VAL A 182 -3.56 -0.95 -5.59
C VAL A 182 -3.32 0.08 -6.69
N ILE A 183 -2.14 0.04 -7.33
CA ILE A 183 -1.75 1.01 -8.36
C ILE A 183 -2.65 0.91 -9.60
N GLY A 184 -2.90 -0.32 -10.07
CA GLY A 184 -3.67 -0.53 -11.29
C GLY A 184 -5.15 -0.16 -11.14
N LEU A 185 -5.76 -0.42 -9.97
CA LEU A 185 -7.14 -0.03 -9.70
C LEU A 185 -7.27 1.49 -9.57
N GLU A 186 -6.40 2.13 -8.79
CA GLU A 186 -6.42 3.59 -8.59
C GLU A 186 -6.22 4.36 -9.91
N LEU A 187 -5.17 4.02 -10.64
CA LEU A 187 -4.85 4.72 -11.89
C LEU A 187 -5.80 4.32 -13.01
N GLY A 188 -6.19 3.05 -13.10
CA GLY A 188 -7.12 2.57 -14.11
C GLY A 188 -8.48 3.25 -14.01
N GLN A 189 -9.08 3.29 -12.82
CA GLN A 189 -10.36 3.96 -12.61
C GLN A 189 -10.25 5.49 -12.81
N ALA A 190 -9.19 6.12 -12.30
CA ALA A 190 -8.99 7.56 -12.48
C ALA A 190 -8.87 7.94 -13.96
N LEU A 191 -8.09 7.21 -14.74
CA LEU A 191 -7.96 7.43 -16.18
C LEU A 191 -9.29 7.20 -16.91
N HIS A 192 -10.02 6.12 -16.56
CA HIS A 192 -11.35 5.86 -17.14
C HIS A 192 -12.31 7.03 -16.90
N ARG A 193 -12.41 7.52 -15.67
CA ARG A 193 -13.28 8.65 -15.29
C ARG A 193 -12.88 9.98 -15.96
N LEU A 194 -11.62 10.11 -16.35
CA LEU A 194 -11.12 11.24 -17.14
C LEU A 194 -11.38 11.10 -18.66
N GLY A 195 -12.07 10.03 -19.08
CA GLY A 195 -12.48 9.81 -20.47
C GLY A 195 -11.51 8.99 -21.31
N ILE A 196 -10.47 8.39 -20.71
CA ILE A 196 -9.53 7.52 -21.41
C ILE A 196 -10.14 6.12 -21.58
N LYS A 197 -9.96 5.48 -22.74
CA LYS A 197 -10.32 4.08 -22.95
C LYS A 197 -9.35 3.21 -22.14
N VAL A 198 -9.84 2.62 -21.02
CA VAL A 198 -9.05 1.77 -20.13
C VAL A 198 -9.55 0.33 -20.18
N LYS A 199 -8.61 -0.63 -20.21
CA LYS A 199 -8.86 -2.04 -19.90
C LYS A 199 -7.86 -2.50 -18.85
N VAL A 200 -8.37 -3.14 -17.78
CA VAL A 200 -7.55 -3.66 -16.68
C VAL A 200 -7.48 -5.18 -16.79
N PHE A 201 -6.24 -5.70 -16.83
CA PHE A 201 -5.93 -7.11 -16.99
C PHE A 201 -5.20 -7.63 -15.75
N GLY A 202 -5.65 -8.74 -15.20
CA GLY A 202 -5.06 -9.43 -14.07
C GLY A 202 -4.70 -10.87 -14.36
N ILE A 203 -4.14 -11.55 -13.38
CA ILE A 203 -3.82 -12.99 -13.40
C ILE A 203 -4.25 -13.60 -12.06
N GLY A 204 -4.90 -14.78 -12.12
CA GLY A 204 -5.24 -15.57 -10.94
C GLY A 204 -6.39 -15.01 -10.09
N GLY A 205 -7.19 -14.09 -10.64
CA GLY A 205 -8.42 -13.62 -10.02
C GLY A 205 -8.26 -12.63 -8.85
N ALA A 206 -7.04 -12.26 -8.48
CA ALA A 206 -6.79 -11.34 -7.36
C ALA A 206 -7.27 -9.91 -7.66
N LEU A 207 -7.79 -9.22 -6.64
CA LEU A 207 -8.26 -7.84 -6.74
C LEU A 207 -7.74 -7.01 -5.56
N GLY A 208 -6.91 -6.01 -5.84
CA GLY A 208 -6.30 -5.19 -4.79
C GLY A 208 -5.58 -6.03 -3.74
N PRO A 209 -5.65 -5.65 -2.47
CA PRO A 209 -5.12 -6.43 -1.36
C PRO A 209 -6.13 -7.44 -0.77
N LEU A 210 -7.37 -7.51 -1.28
CA LEU A 210 -8.45 -8.32 -0.72
C LEU A 210 -8.12 -9.81 -0.71
N THR A 211 -8.47 -10.46 0.39
CA THR A 211 -8.29 -11.90 0.59
C THR A 211 -9.58 -12.61 1.01
N ASP A 212 -10.56 -11.86 1.52
CA ASP A 212 -11.89 -12.38 1.81
C ASP A 212 -12.64 -12.62 0.49
N PRO A 213 -13.07 -13.86 0.20
CA PRO A 213 -13.65 -14.22 -1.08
C PRO A 213 -14.95 -13.48 -1.40
N GLU A 214 -15.79 -13.20 -0.38
CA GLU A 214 -17.05 -12.52 -0.56
C GLU A 214 -16.85 -11.03 -0.90
N VAL A 215 -15.98 -10.36 -0.14
CA VAL A 215 -15.63 -8.96 -0.40
C VAL A 215 -14.96 -8.83 -1.76
N ALA A 216 -14.04 -9.74 -2.11
CA ALA A 216 -13.35 -9.72 -3.41
C ALA A 216 -14.31 -9.95 -4.58
N ALA A 217 -15.23 -10.92 -4.46
CA ALA A 217 -16.23 -11.21 -5.49
C ALA A 217 -17.16 -10.01 -5.72
N TYR A 218 -17.72 -9.44 -4.64
CA TYR A 218 -18.57 -8.27 -4.69
C TYR A 218 -17.84 -7.06 -5.31
N SER A 219 -16.60 -6.82 -4.87
CA SER A 219 -15.80 -5.71 -5.39
C SER A 219 -15.51 -5.83 -6.89
N LYS A 220 -15.18 -7.05 -7.33
CA LYS A 220 -14.95 -7.34 -8.75
C LYS A 220 -16.20 -7.05 -9.59
N GLU A 221 -17.36 -7.52 -9.14
CA GLU A 221 -18.65 -7.27 -9.82
C GLU A 221 -18.90 -5.77 -9.95
N LYS A 222 -18.80 -5.02 -8.84
CA LYS A 222 -19.15 -3.60 -8.83
C LYS A 222 -18.15 -2.71 -9.60
N LEU A 223 -16.88 -3.03 -9.60
CA LEU A 223 -15.90 -2.30 -10.42
C LEU A 223 -16.04 -2.62 -11.92
N ALA A 224 -16.40 -3.86 -12.25
CA ALA A 224 -16.63 -4.26 -13.65
C ALA A 224 -17.88 -3.62 -14.28
N GLU A 225 -18.83 -3.09 -13.46
CA GLU A 225 -19.94 -2.28 -13.95
C GLU A 225 -19.47 -0.93 -14.54
N GLU A 226 -18.32 -0.40 -14.10
CA GLU A 226 -17.84 0.92 -14.49
C GLU A 226 -16.82 0.85 -15.65
N PHE A 227 -15.86 -0.08 -15.62
CA PHE A 227 -14.82 -0.21 -16.64
C PHE A 227 -14.46 -1.68 -16.90
N TYR A 228 -13.81 -1.95 -18.03
CA TYR A 228 -13.36 -3.30 -18.37
C TYR A 228 -12.33 -3.80 -17.34
N LEU A 229 -12.70 -4.84 -16.59
CA LEU A 229 -11.90 -5.46 -15.56
C LEU A 229 -11.89 -6.99 -15.73
N ASP A 230 -10.78 -7.53 -16.19
CA ASP A 230 -10.54 -8.96 -16.27
C ASP A 230 -9.44 -9.35 -15.31
N THR A 231 -9.80 -9.93 -14.16
CA THR A 231 -8.85 -10.29 -13.09
C THR A 231 -8.08 -11.57 -13.37
N ASP A 232 -8.46 -12.33 -14.42
CA ASP A 232 -7.78 -13.58 -14.83
C ASP A 232 -7.63 -13.65 -16.35
N ALA A 233 -7.09 -12.60 -16.93
CA ALA A 233 -6.99 -12.36 -18.34
C ALA A 233 -6.05 -13.33 -19.05
N LYS A 234 -6.49 -13.84 -20.19
CA LYS A 234 -5.66 -14.64 -21.10
C LYS A 234 -5.13 -13.77 -22.22
N VAL A 235 -3.95 -13.19 -22.02
CA VAL A 235 -3.21 -12.43 -23.04
C VAL A 235 -2.36 -13.40 -23.87
N LEU A 236 -2.58 -13.42 -25.18
CA LEU A 236 -1.93 -14.34 -26.12
C LEU A 236 -0.62 -13.76 -26.65
N SER A 237 -0.62 -12.46 -27.00
CA SER A 237 0.58 -11.77 -27.45
C SER A 237 0.50 -10.26 -27.20
N MET A 238 1.64 -9.61 -27.18
CA MET A 238 1.77 -8.16 -27.18
C MET A 238 2.98 -7.74 -27.99
N ARG A 239 2.82 -6.62 -28.72
CA ARG A 239 3.91 -6.05 -29.53
C ARG A 239 3.70 -4.57 -29.80
N LYS A 240 4.76 -3.89 -30.17
CA LYS A 240 4.65 -2.51 -30.70
C LYS A 240 4.25 -2.55 -32.17
N VAL A 241 3.22 -1.75 -32.55
CA VAL A 241 2.79 -1.56 -33.94
C VAL A 241 2.64 -0.05 -34.16
N GLY A 242 3.52 0.54 -34.97
CA GLY A 242 3.60 1.99 -35.11
C GLY A 242 3.86 2.65 -33.75
N ASP A 243 3.00 3.58 -33.37
CA ASP A 243 3.05 4.29 -32.07
C ASP A 243 2.06 3.75 -31.04
N LYS A 244 1.62 2.50 -31.18
CA LYS A 244 0.68 1.85 -30.26
C LYS A 244 1.25 0.54 -29.74
N ALA A 245 0.78 0.15 -28.52
CA ALA A 245 0.88 -1.20 -28.02
C ALA A 245 -0.29 -2.03 -28.53
N GLU A 246 -0.03 -3.08 -29.30
CA GLU A 246 -1.04 -4.02 -29.79
C GLU A 246 -1.08 -5.25 -28.87
N LEU A 247 -2.27 -5.60 -28.43
CA LEU A 247 -2.56 -6.72 -27.53
C LEU A 247 -3.52 -7.69 -28.22
N GLN A 248 -3.19 -8.97 -28.23
CA GLN A 248 -4.06 -10.08 -28.61
C GLN A 248 -4.44 -10.84 -27.36
N PHE A 249 -5.73 -10.93 -27.06
CA PHE A 249 -6.23 -11.53 -25.83
C PHE A 249 -7.62 -12.14 -26.03
N ILE A 250 -8.04 -13.00 -25.09
CA ILE A 250 -9.41 -13.48 -25.03
C ILE A 250 -10.21 -12.50 -24.18
N ASN A 251 -11.28 -11.93 -24.72
CA ASN A 251 -12.14 -11.00 -24.01
C ASN A 251 -13.09 -11.73 -23.04
N LEU A 252 -13.87 -10.97 -22.25
CA LEU A 252 -14.83 -11.52 -21.27
C LEU A 252 -15.94 -12.38 -21.90
N ASP A 253 -16.20 -12.23 -23.21
CA ASP A 253 -17.15 -13.05 -23.97
C ASP A 253 -16.50 -14.33 -24.52
N GLY A 254 -15.22 -14.58 -24.22
CA GLY A 254 -14.48 -15.74 -24.70
C GLY A 254 -13.98 -15.64 -26.15
N GLN A 255 -14.04 -14.44 -26.75
CA GLN A 255 -13.61 -14.22 -28.13
C GLN A 255 -12.15 -13.74 -28.16
N GLU A 256 -11.40 -14.22 -29.12
CA GLU A 256 -10.09 -13.71 -29.42
C GLU A 256 -10.19 -12.35 -30.12
N VAL A 257 -9.57 -11.33 -29.54
CA VAL A 257 -9.58 -9.96 -30.03
C VAL A 257 -8.18 -9.38 -30.10
N VAL A 258 -7.98 -8.45 -31.05
CA VAL A 258 -6.75 -7.66 -31.17
C VAL A 258 -7.11 -6.20 -30.99
N GLU A 259 -6.51 -5.54 -30.03
CA GLU A 259 -6.73 -4.11 -29.76
C GLU A 259 -5.42 -3.36 -29.61
N GLN A 260 -5.46 -2.07 -29.94
CA GLN A 260 -4.32 -1.17 -29.81
C GLN A 260 -4.58 -0.10 -28.76
N PHE A 261 -3.53 0.21 -28.01
CA PHE A 261 -3.52 1.19 -26.92
C PHE A 261 -2.32 2.14 -27.09
N ASP A 262 -2.47 3.39 -26.63
CA ASP A 262 -1.36 4.34 -26.62
C ASP A 262 -0.24 3.86 -25.69
N TYR A 263 -0.61 3.31 -24.55
CA TYR A 263 0.33 2.80 -23.56
C TYR A 263 -0.15 1.50 -22.93
N LEU A 264 0.84 0.71 -22.50
CA LEU A 264 0.68 -0.42 -21.60
C LEU A 264 1.27 0.00 -20.24
N LEU A 265 0.41 0.17 -19.23
CA LEU A 265 0.81 0.46 -17.85
C LEU A 265 1.07 -0.84 -17.09
N ALA A 266 2.32 -1.09 -16.72
CA ALA A 266 2.69 -2.22 -15.90
C ALA A 266 2.54 -1.89 -14.39
N ALA A 267 1.48 -2.39 -13.78
CA ALA A 267 1.18 -2.30 -12.35
C ALA A 267 1.25 -3.67 -11.66
N THR A 268 2.11 -4.58 -12.16
CA THR A 268 2.18 -6.00 -11.79
C THR A 268 2.99 -6.28 -10.53
N GLY A 269 3.35 -5.26 -9.78
CA GLY A 269 4.04 -5.37 -8.50
C GLY A 269 5.33 -4.57 -8.42
N ARG A 270 6.02 -4.75 -7.31
CA ARG A 270 7.29 -4.07 -7.00
C ARG A 270 8.29 -5.09 -6.48
N ARG A 271 9.58 -4.83 -6.70
CA ARG A 271 10.66 -5.62 -6.12
C ARG A 271 11.59 -4.75 -5.28
N PRO A 272 12.10 -5.26 -4.14
CA PRO A 272 13.11 -4.59 -3.33
C PRO A 272 14.38 -4.24 -4.10
N ASN A 273 14.97 -3.09 -3.78
CA ASN A 273 16.23 -2.64 -4.38
C ASN A 273 17.43 -3.18 -3.58
N THR A 274 17.57 -4.50 -3.51
CA THR A 274 18.65 -5.19 -2.80
C THR A 274 19.70 -5.80 -3.75
N ASP A 275 19.38 -5.97 -5.00
CA ASP A 275 20.14 -6.70 -6.04
C ASP A 275 21.33 -5.92 -6.51
N ASN A 276 21.89 -4.99 -6.15
CA ASN A 276 23.13 -4.31 -6.60
C ASN A 276 23.91 -3.69 -5.42
N LEU A 277 23.62 -4.19 -4.22
CA LEU A 277 24.23 -3.70 -3.00
C LEU A 277 25.52 -4.43 -2.63
N GLY A 278 25.89 -5.50 -3.35
CA GLY A 278 27.07 -6.33 -3.00
C GLY A 278 26.83 -7.18 -1.75
N LEU A 279 25.57 -7.64 -1.54
CA LEU A 279 25.19 -8.43 -0.36
C LEU A 279 25.95 -9.78 -0.28
N GLU A 280 26.42 -10.29 -1.41
CA GLU A 280 27.31 -11.46 -1.51
C GLU A 280 28.63 -11.29 -0.76
N ASN A 281 29.04 -10.08 -0.44
CA ASN A 281 30.22 -9.75 0.35
C ASN A 281 29.92 -9.66 1.86
N THR A 282 28.71 -10.02 2.29
CA THR A 282 28.25 -9.97 3.68
C THR A 282 27.87 -11.38 4.17
N ASP A 283 27.78 -11.54 5.49
CA ASP A 283 27.32 -12.81 6.11
C ASP A 283 25.80 -12.88 6.25
N LEU A 284 25.04 -12.08 5.50
CA LEU A 284 23.59 -12.00 5.62
C LEU A 284 22.91 -13.22 4.98
N LEU A 285 21.95 -13.79 5.68
CA LEU A 285 21.03 -14.75 5.10
C LEU A 285 19.98 -14.02 4.27
N LEU A 286 19.80 -14.44 3.02
CA LEU A 286 18.86 -13.86 2.08
C LEU A 286 17.69 -14.80 1.82
N ASP A 287 16.52 -14.25 1.53
CA ASP A 287 15.38 -15.00 1.01
C ASP A 287 15.55 -15.33 -0.48
N GLU A 288 14.57 -16.03 -1.06
CA GLU A 288 14.57 -16.44 -2.48
C GLU A 288 14.58 -15.24 -3.45
N ARG A 289 14.23 -14.05 -2.98
CA ARG A 289 14.22 -12.79 -3.75
C ARG A 289 15.51 -11.98 -3.59
N GLY A 290 16.45 -12.48 -2.78
CA GLY A 290 17.70 -11.78 -2.47
C GLY A 290 17.54 -10.67 -1.44
N VAL A 291 16.53 -10.75 -0.57
CA VAL A 291 16.29 -9.80 0.51
C VAL A 291 16.85 -10.34 1.81
N PRO A 292 17.62 -9.54 2.58
CA PRO A 292 18.11 -9.97 3.89
C PRO A 292 16.98 -10.34 4.86
N LEU A 293 17.12 -11.51 5.47
CA LEU A 293 16.19 -11.96 6.51
C LEU A 293 16.38 -11.13 7.77
N ALA A 294 15.33 -10.47 8.24
CA ALA A 294 15.36 -9.58 9.38
C ALA A 294 14.26 -9.87 10.38
N ASP A 295 14.54 -9.60 11.66
CA ASP A 295 13.52 -9.63 12.71
C ASP A 295 12.55 -8.46 12.57
N GLY A 296 11.26 -8.75 12.44
CA GLY A 296 10.20 -7.76 12.19
C GLY A 296 9.94 -6.77 13.32
N LYS A 297 10.53 -6.94 14.51
CA LYS A 297 10.38 -6.04 15.65
C LYS A 297 11.62 -5.16 15.88
N THR A 298 12.79 -5.64 15.50
CA THR A 298 14.07 -4.92 15.66
C THR A 298 14.61 -4.38 14.36
N MET A 299 14.14 -4.87 13.21
CA MET A 299 14.66 -4.60 11.86
C MET A 299 16.10 -5.08 11.67
N GLN A 300 16.65 -5.88 12.59
CA GLN A 300 18.01 -6.40 12.54
C GLN A 300 18.09 -7.64 11.64
N CYS A 301 19.07 -7.69 10.77
CA CYS A 301 19.34 -8.85 9.93
C CYS A 301 20.16 -9.91 10.70
N GLY A 302 19.49 -10.96 11.14
CA GLY A 302 20.09 -11.98 12.01
C GLY A 302 20.66 -11.38 13.27
N THR A 303 21.94 -11.68 13.56
CA THR A 303 22.71 -11.09 14.67
C THR A 303 23.76 -10.06 14.19
N SER A 304 23.67 -9.66 12.93
CA SER A 304 24.64 -8.76 12.31
C SER A 304 24.47 -7.30 12.78
N ASN A 305 25.40 -6.44 12.37
CA ASN A 305 25.31 -5.00 12.56
C ASN A 305 24.52 -4.28 11.44
N ILE A 306 23.81 -5.04 10.61
CA ILE A 306 23.05 -4.53 9.47
C ILE A 306 21.56 -4.64 9.79
N PHE A 307 20.82 -3.59 9.45
CA PHE A 307 19.37 -3.45 9.59
C PHE A 307 18.76 -3.19 8.23
N ILE A 308 17.49 -3.55 8.06
CA ILE A 308 16.76 -3.27 6.81
C ILE A 308 15.39 -2.69 7.14
N ALA A 309 14.92 -1.72 6.34
CA ALA A 309 13.66 -1.02 6.60
C ALA A 309 12.95 -0.54 5.33
N GLY A 310 11.64 -0.40 5.43
CA GLY A 310 10.76 0.02 4.35
C GLY A 310 10.62 -1.06 3.27
N ASP A 311 10.27 -0.64 2.05
CA ASP A 311 10.02 -1.57 0.95
C ASP A 311 11.19 -2.50 0.63
N ALA A 312 12.42 -2.10 1.00
CA ALA A 312 13.60 -2.95 0.86
C ALA A 312 13.50 -4.24 1.68
N SER A 313 12.76 -4.25 2.80
CA SER A 313 12.56 -5.41 3.66
C SER A 313 11.53 -6.42 3.09
N ASN A 314 10.75 -6.04 2.09
CA ASN A 314 9.67 -6.83 1.51
C ASN A 314 8.61 -7.31 2.53
N MET A 315 8.55 -6.74 3.72
CA MET A 315 7.58 -7.13 4.75
C MET A 315 6.19 -6.58 4.44
N LEU A 316 6.07 -5.25 4.36
CA LEU A 316 4.80 -4.56 4.07
C LEU A 316 5.12 -3.21 3.38
N PRO A 317 4.98 -3.13 2.04
CA PRO A 317 5.43 -1.96 1.27
C PRO A 317 4.40 -0.82 1.33
N LEU A 318 4.24 -0.22 2.51
CA LEU A 318 3.36 0.92 2.78
C LEU A 318 4.16 2.05 3.42
N LEU A 319 3.76 3.31 3.17
CA LEU A 319 4.51 4.48 3.62
C LEU A 319 4.66 4.53 5.14
N HIS A 320 3.57 4.36 5.89
CA HIS A 320 3.59 4.41 7.35
C HIS A 320 4.41 3.26 7.95
N GLU A 321 4.37 2.08 7.32
CA GLU A 321 5.23 0.95 7.67
C GLU A 321 6.70 1.28 7.44
N ALA A 322 7.02 1.87 6.28
CA ALA A 322 8.39 2.30 5.99
C ALA A 322 8.89 3.34 7.02
N ALA A 323 8.04 4.26 7.47
CA ALA A 323 8.38 5.23 8.51
C ALA A 323 8.64 4.57 9.86
N ASP A 324 7.79 3.63 10.28
CA ASP A 324 7.95 2.90 11.54
C ASP A 324 9.18 1.99 11.51
N GLN A 325 9.37 1.21 10.45
CA GLN A 325 10.53 0.36 10.27
C GLN A 325 11.82 1.18 10.24
N GLY A 326 11.83 2.30 9.53
CA GLY A 326 12.97 3.21 9.48
C GLY A 326 13.35 3.74 10.86
N LYS A 327 12.35 4.19 11.64
CA LYS A 327 12.56 4.64 13.01
C LYS A 327 13.15 3.53 13.90
N ILE A 328 12.60 2.32 13.83
CA ILE A 328 13.09 1.17 14.62
C ILE A 328 14.51 0.80 14.21
N ALA A 329 14.78 0.69 12.90
CA ALA A 329 16.11 0.37 12.39
C ALA A 329 17.15 1.42 12.78
N GLY A 330 16.81 2.71 12.64
CA GLY A 330 17.69 3.83 12.98
C GLY A 330 17.97 3.93 14.48
N ASP A 331 16.94 3.77 15.32
CA ASP A 331 17.08 3.74 16.79
C ASP A 331 18.03 2.59 17.22
N ASN A 332 17.83 1.39 16.67
CA ASN A 332 18.66 0.24 16.96
C ASN A 332 20.08 0.35 16.39
N ALA A 333 20.23 0.91 15.20
CA ALA A 333 21.54 1.17 14.61
C ALA A 333 22.32 2.25 15.38
N GLY A 334 21.64 3.24 15.93
CA GLY A 334 22.27 4.31 16.73
C GLY A 334 22.71 3.87 18.13
N ARG A 335 22.05 2.88 18.73
CA ARG A 335 22.35 2.40 20.10
C ARG A 335 23.72 1.73 20.16
N MET A 336 24.43 1.90 21.26
CA MET A 336 25.71 1.22 21.47
C MET A 336 25.56 -0.27 21.86
N PHE A 337 24.43 -0.66 22.46
CA PHE A 337 24.19 -2.00 23.02
C PHE A 337 22.85 -2.56 22.55
N GLY A 338 22.88 -3.78 22.03
CA GLY A 338 21.74 -4.66 21.74
C GLY A 338 20.55 -4.03 21.00
N ALA A 339 20.02 -4.69 20.01
CA ALA A 339 18.77 -4.28 19.38
C ALA A 339 17.58 -4.51 20.31
N LYS A 340 16.63 -3.58 20.33
CA LYS A 340 15.38 -3.67 21.11
C LYS A 340 14.18 -3.68 20.19
N PRO A 341 13.14 -4.46 20.51
CA PRO A 341 11.86 -4.39 19.81
C PRO A 341 11.31 -2.97 19.80
N GLY A 342 10.90 -2.49 18.62
CA GLY A 342 10.15 -1.25 18.48
C GLY A 342 8.65 -1.48 18.39
N LEU A 343 7.88 -0.40 18.47
CA LEU A 343 6.44 -0.46 18.32
C LEU A 343 6.08 -0.76 16.86
N ARG A 344 5.43 -1.91 16.64
CA ARG A 344 4.75 -2.23 15.38
C ARG A 344 3.28 -1.89 15.54
N ARG A 345 2.79 -1.04 14.63
CA ARG A 345 1.38 -0.66 14.62
C ARG A 345 0.54 -1.68 13.88
N THR A 346 -0.76 -1.66 14.14
CA THR A 346 -1.73 -2.48 13.40
C THR A 346 -1.62 -2.19 11.90
N PRO A 347 -1.49 -3.22 11.05
CA PRO A 347 -1.52 -3.02 9.61
C PRO A 347 -2.83 -2.39 9.15
N ILE A 348 -2.72 -1.38 8.29
CA ILE A 348 -3.85 -0.71 7.64
C ILE A 348 -3.48 -0.46 6.18
N SER A 349 -4.37 -0.80 5.27
CA SER A 349 -4.20 -0.59 3.83
C SER A 349 -5.47 -0.01 3.24
N VAL A 350 -5.33 0.96 2.34
CA VAL A 350 -6.45 1.60 1.62
C VAL A 350 -6.09 1.68 0.14
N VAL A 351 -7.05 1.32 -0.72
CA VAL A 351 -7.03 1.60 -2.15
C VAL A 351 -8.05 2.69 -2.43
N PHE A 352 -7.60 3.77 -3.03
CA PHE A 352 -8.43 4.94 -3.32
C PHE A 352 -9.18 4.80 -4.66
N SER A 353 -9.80 3.62 -4.85
CA SER A 353 -10.88 3.45 -5.82
C SER A 353 -12.18 4.08 -5.27
N ASP A 354 -13.23 4.13 -6.05
CA ASP A 354 -14.57 4.51 -5.59
C ASP A 354 -15.58 3.49 -6.11
N PRO A 355 -16.18 2.69 -5.23
CA PRO A 355 -15.97 2.59 -3.78
C PRO A 355 -14.53 2.20 -3.39
N GLN A 356 -14.09 2.65 -2.21
CA GLN A 356 -12.74 2.39 -1.69
C GLN A 356 -12.61 0.95 -1.18
N ILE A 357 -11.38 0.42 -1.24
CA ILE A 357 -11.02 -0.84 -0.56
C ILE A 357 -10.22 -0.53 0.69
N ALA A 358 -10.49 -1.22 1.79
CA ALA A 358 -9.68 -1.15 2.99
C ALA A 358 -9.47 -2.51 3.63
N MET A 359 -8.30 -2.67 4.27
CA MET A 359 -7.96 -3.82 5.11
C MET A 359 -7.35 -3.35 6.41
N VAL A 360 -7.67 -4.02 7.49
CA VAL A 360 -7.20 -3.69 8.84
C VAL A 360 -6.86 -4.96 9.60
N GLY A 361 -5.72 -4.94 10.29
CA GLY A 361 -5.31 -6.05 11.15
C GLY A 361 -5.01 -7.33 10.38
N ALA A 362 -5.47 -8.46 10.89
CA ALA A 362 -5.32 -9.75 10.24
C ALA A 362 -6.27 -9.86 9.04
N SER A 363 -5.73 -10.30 7.90
CA SER A 363 -6.54 -10.59 6.71
C SER A 363 -7.30 -11.91 6.86
N TYR A 364 -8.41 -12.06 6.12
CA TYR A 364 -9.17 -13.31 6.10
C TYR A 364 -8.27 -14.53 5.81
N ARG A 365 -7.38 -14.42 4.83
CA ARG A 365 -6.44 -15.49 4.48
C ARG A 365 -5.52 -15.87 5.63
N GLN A 366 -5.01 -14.90 6.39
CA GLN A 366 -4.17 -15.18 7.57
C GLN A 366 -4.99 -15.89 8.65
N LEU A 367 -6.23 -15.47 8.89
CA LEU A 367 -7.10 -16.09 9.87
C LEU A 367 -7.51 -17.51 9.46
N GLU A 368 -7.78 -17.75 8.18
CA GLU A 368 -8.02 -19.10 7.67
C GLU A 368 -6.81 -20.02 7.84
N GLN A 369 -5.60 -19.51 7.60
CA GLN A 369 -4.37 -20.28 7.80
C GLN A 369 -4.11 -20.58 9.29
N GLU A 370 -4.38 -19.65 10.18
CA GLU A 370 -4.11 -19.77 11.61
C GLU A 370 -5.23 -20.48 12.36
N TYR A 371 -6.48 -20.21 12.03
CA TYR A 371 -7.67 -20.63 12.80
C TYR A 371 -8.69 -21.47 12.01
N GLY A 372 -8.54 -21.62 10.69
CA GLY A 372 -9.55 -22.28 9.85
C GLY A 372 -9.83 -23.73 10.26
N SER A 373 -8.81 -24.49 10.67
CA SER A 373 -8.94 -25.88 11.09
C SER A 373 -9.73 -26.07 12.41
N CYS A 374 -9.72 -25.07 13.30
CA CYS A 374 -10.42 -25.12 14.58
C CYS A 374 -11.71 -24.30 14.61
N GLN A 375 -12.03 -23.56 13.53
CA GLN A 375 -13.12 -22.59 13.51
C GLN A 375 -13.06 -21.58 14.67
N CYS A 376 -11.86 -21.16 15.02
CA CYS A 376 -11.59 -20.33 16.20
C CYS A 376 -11.77 -18.84 15.93
N PHE A 377 -12.31 -18.43 14.80
CA PHE A 377 -12.73 -17.06 14.54
C PHE A 377 -14.14 -17.03 13.93
N ALA A 378 -14.82 -15.91 14.10
CA ALA A 378 -16.11 -15.64 13.51
C ALA A 378 -16.05 -14.44 12.57
N VAL A 379 -16.99 -14.38 11.62
CA VAL A 379 -17.11 -13.33 10.63
C VAL A 379 -18.48 -12.68 10.74
N GLY A 380 -18.49 -11.37 10.99
CA GLY A 380 -19.67 -10.53 10.88
C GLY A 380 -19.63 -9.69 9.62
N GLU A 381 -20.80 -9.32 9.11
CA GLU A 381 -20.88 -8.61 7.84
C GLU A 381 -22.00 -7.56 7.81
N VAL A 382 -21.85 -6.61 6.90
CA VAL A 382 -22.88 -5.66 6.51
C VAL A 382 -22.77 -5.32 5.04
N SER A 383 -23.90 -5.26 4.33
CA SER A 383 -24.01 -4.62 3.03
C SER A 383 -24.31 -3.13 3.21
N PHE A 384 -23.68 -2.28 2.39
CA PHE A 384 -23.98 -0.85 2.36
C PHE A 384 -25.14 -0.50 1.40
N GLU A 385 -25.71 -1.47 0.68
CA GLU A 385 -26.78 -1.23 -0.29
C GLU A 385 -28.02 -0.60 0.36
N ASP A 386 -28.34 -1.02 1.59
CA ASP A 386 -29.49 -0.51 2.37
C ASP A 386 -29.06 0.30 3.61
N GLN A 387 -27.79 0.61 3.77
CA GLN A 387 -27.32 1.46 4.85
C GLN A 387 -27.84 2.89 4.65
N GLY A 388 -28.47 3.48 5.66
CA GLY A 388 -29.22 4.73 5.53
C GLY A 388 -28.42 5.90 4.95
N ARG A 389 -27.23 6.19 5.48
CA ARG A 389 -26.41 7.30 5.00
C ARG A 389 -25.84 7.06 3.61
N SER A 390 -25.45 5.84 3.29
CA SER A 390 -24.97 5.50 1.94
C SER A 390 -26.05 5.68 0.89
N ARG A 391 -27.31 5.33 1.20
CA ARG A 391 -28.47 5.61 0.33
C ARG A 391 -28.73 7.10 0.15
N VAL A 392 -28.68 7.89 1.25
CA VAL A 392 -28.83 9.35 1.17
C VAL A 392 -27.79 9.96 0.22
N MET A 393 -26.58 9.42 0.20
CA MET A 393 -25.48 9.90 -0.64
C MET A 393 -25.46 9.28 -2.03
N LEU A 394 -26.33 8.30 -2.34
CA LEU A 394 -26.28 7.45 -3.53
C LEU A 394 -24.92 6.77 -3.73
N LYS A 395 -24.22 6.50 -2.63
CA LYS A 395 -22.97 5.74 -2.57
C LYS A 395 -23.17 4.40 -1.87
N ASN A 396 -24.29 3.76 -2.22
CA ASN A 396 -24.77 2.55 -1.55
C ASN A 396 -24.30 1.27 -2.26
N LYS A 397 -23.02 1.24 -2.66
CA LYS A 397 -22.34 0.03 -3.12
C LYS A 397 -21.24 -0.30 -2.11
N GLY A 398 -21.28 -1.50 -1.52
CA GLY A 398 -20.23 -1.90 -0.61
C GLY A 398 -20.61 -3.04 0.34
N MET A 399 -19.55 -3.65 0.87
CA MET A 399 -19.58 -4.71 1.87
C MET A 399 -18.42 -4.51 2.85
N LEU A 400 -18.70 -4.71 4.14
CA LEU A 400 -17.70 -4.78 5.20
C LEU A 400 -17.82 -6.13 5.88
N ARG A 401 -16.69 -6.85 6.00
CA ARG A 401 -16.58 -8.05 6.83
C ARG A 401 -15.56 -7.85 7.93
N VAL A 402 -15.94 -8.22 9.14
CA VAL A 402 -15.21 -8.01 10.39
C VAL A 402 -14.95 -9.35 11.06
N TYR A 403 -13.79 -9.49 11.69
CA TYR A 403 -13.30 -10.76 12.21
C TYR A 403 -13.00 -10.67 13.70
N ALA A 404 -13.43 -11.68 14.48
CA ALA A 404 -13.06 -11.77 15.89
C ALA A 404 -12.78 -13.22 16.32
N GLN A 405 -11.95 -13.35 17.34
CA GLN A 405 -11.58 -14.63 17.92
C GLN A 405 -12.77 -15.21 18.71
N GLN A 406 -13.09 -16.48 18.45
CA GLN A 406 -14.07 -17.24 19.25
C GLN A 406 -13.61 -17.36 20.71
N GLY A 407 -14.56 -17.41 21.62
CA GLY A 407 -14.32 -17.54 23.05
C GLY A 407 -13.89 -16.28 23.78
N THR A 408 -13.12 -15.39 23.13
CA THR A 408 -12.65 -14.12 23.73
C THR A 408 -13.40 -12.90 23.22
N GLY A 409 -13.93 -12.98 22.00
CA GLY A 409 -14.50 -11.83 21.28
C GLY A 409 -13.47 -10.77 20.88
N LEU A 410 -12.14 -11.08 20.95
CA LEU A 410 -11.08 -10.15 20.55
C LEU A 410 -11.21 -9.80 19.07
N PHE A 411 -11.29 -8.51 18.77
CA PHE A 411 -11.35 -8.03 17.40
C PHE A 411 -10.00 -8.20 16.69
N LEU A 412 -9.99 -8.89 15.55
CA LEU A 412 -8.76 -9.29 14.86
C LEU A 412 -8.48 -8.49 13.61
N GLY A 413 -9.51 -8.10 12.87
CA GLY A 413 -9.33 -7.41 11.62
C GLY A 413 -10.60 -7.23 10.81
N ALA A 414 -10.47 -6.66 9.61
CA ALA A 414 -11.57 -6.43 8.69
C ALA A 414 -11.06 -6.27 7.25
N GLU A 415 -11.92 -6.62 6.31
CA GLU A 415 -11.79 -6.29 4.90
C GLU A 415 -13.06 -5.61 4.40
N MET A 416 -12.91 -4.56 3.61
CA MET A 416 -14.02 -3.73 3.16
C MET A 416 -13.82 -3.27 1.72
N PHE A 417 -14.92 -3.21 1.00
CA PHE A 417 -15.12 -2.43 -0.21
C PHE A 417 -16.36 -1.56 0.01
N GLY A 418 -16.24 -0.23 -0.04
CA GLY A 418 -17.41 0.60 0.23
C GLY A 418 -17.09 2.07 0.47
N PRO A 419 -18.13 2.87 0.78
CA PRO A 419 -17.96 4.30 1.00
C PRO A 419 -17.18 4.60 2.28
N ALA A 420 -16.37 5.64 2.25
CA ALA A 420 -15.58 6.13 3.40
C ALA A 420 -14.68 5.05 4.04
N ALA A 421 -14.23 4.05 3.27
CA ALA A 421 -13.45 2.95 3.80
C ALA A 421 -12.14 3.42 4.45
N GLU A 422 -11.52 4.50 3.97
CA GLU A 422 -10.33 5.11 4.59
C GLU A 422 -10.59 5.56 6.04
N HIS A 423 -11.76 6.11 6.33
CA HIS A 423 -12.12 6.58 7.66
C HIS A 423 -12.52 5.42 8.57
N ILE A 424 -13.32 4.48 8.07
CA ILE A 424 -13.70 3.26 8.79
C ILE A 424 -12.46 2.44 9.14
N ALA A 425 -11.51 2.30 8.23
CA ALA A 425 -10.27 1.58 8.48
C ALA A 425 -9.47 2.20 9.64
N HIS A 426 -9.43 3.52 9.79
CA HIS A 426 -8.76 4.15 10.93
C HIS A 426 -9.45 3.79 12.25
N LEU A 427 -10.79 3.85 12.34
CA LEU A 427 -11.54 3.44 13.54
C LEU A 427 -11.22 1.98 13.91
N LEU A 428 -11.32 1.08 12.94
CA LEU A 428 -11.07 -0.35 13.15
C LEU A 428 -9.61 -0.64 13.49
N SER A 429 -8.65 0.07 12.90
CA SER A 429 -7.23 -0.10 13.23
C SER A 429 -6.92 0.29 14.68
N TRP A 430 -7.58 1.34 15.20
CA TRP A 430 -7.43 1.73 16.60
C TRP A 430 -8.04 0.68 17.54
N ALA A 431 -9.15 0.05 17.17
CA ALA A 431 -9.74 -1.04 17.92
C ALA A 431 -8.80 -2.26 18.00
N VAL A 432 -8.22 -2.69 16.87
CA VAL A 432 -7.21 -3.77 16.85
C VAL A 432 -5.97 -3.38 17.66
N GLN A 433 -5.44 -2.17 17.47
CA GLN A 433 -4.25 -1.69 18.19
C GLN A 433 -4.43 -1.69 19.71
N ASN A 434 -5.64 -1.36 20.19
CA ASN A 434 -5.98 -1.35 21.60
C ASN A 434 -6.52 -2.70 22.09
N LYS A 435 -6.51 -3.73 21.25
CA LYS A 435 -6.99 -5.09 21.59
C LYS A 435 -8.42 -5.07 22.15
N MET A 436 -9.30 -4.28 21.54
CA MET A 436 -10.70 -4.22 21.95
C MET A 436 -11.43 -5.52 21.60
N THR A 437 -12.37 -5.89 22.46
CA THR A 437 -13.35 -6.94 22.13
C THR A 437 -14.53 -6.35 21.36
N VAL A 438 -15.27 -7.21 20.67
CA VAL A 438 -16.50 -6.82 19.95
C VAL A 438 -17.51 -6.15 20.89
N ALA A 439 -17.66 -6.66 22.12
CA ALA A 439 -18.52 -6.05 23.14
C ALA A 439 -18.09 -4.62 23.48
N GLN A 440 -16.79 -4.42 23.75
CA GLN A 440 -16.26 -3.08 24.02
C GLN A 440 -16.45 -2.12 22.84
N MET A 441 -16.33 -2.60 21.59
CA MET A 441 -16.59 -1.78 20.42
C MET A 441 -18.06 -1.42 20.27
N LEU A 442 -18.99 -2.31 20.63
CA LEU A 442 -20.44 -2.05 20.64
C LEU A 442 -20.86 -1.04 21.69
N ASP A 443 -20.10 -0.91 22.78
CA ASP A 443 -20.32 0.09 23.83
C ASP A 443 -19.82 1.49 23.43
N MET A 444 -19.11 1.64 22.29
CA MET A 444 -18.66 2.94 21.80
C MET A 444 -19.81 3.72 21.16
N PRO A 445 -19.77 5.07 21.21
CA PRO A 445 -20.80 5.90 20.62
C PRO A 445 -20.78 5.82 19.09
N PHE A 446 -21.97 5.73 18.50
CA PHE A 446 -22.19 5.86 17.05
C PHE A 446 -23.17 7.02 16.82
N TYR A 447 -22.76 7.99 16.02
CA TYR A 447 -23.63 9.09 15.62
C TYR A 447 -24.65 8.63 14.55
N HIS A 448 -25.70 9.38 14.33
CA HIS A 448 -26.71 9.14 13.32
C HIS A 448 -27.07 10.43 12.58
N PRO A 449 -27.19 10.43 11.23
CA PRO A 449 -26.93 9.34 10.29
C PRO A 449 -25.51 9.43 9.70
N VAL A 450 -24.72 8.39 9.83
CA VAL A 450 -23.35 8.30 9.31
C VAL A 450 -23.07 6.92 8.69
N ILE A 451 -22.03 6.82 7.86
CA ILE A 451 -21.61 5.55 7.24
C ILE A 451 -21.13 4.55 8.31
N GLU A 452 -20.49 5.05 9.36
CA GLU A 452 -19.93 4.25 10.47
C GLU A 452 -20.96 3.41 11.20
N GLU A 453 -22.27 3.70 11.08
CA GLU A 453 -23.33 2.82 11.62
C GLU A 453 -23.31 1.42 10.96
N GLY A 454 -22.75 1.31 9.75
CA GLY A 454 -22.46 0.03 9.12
C GLY A 454 -21.48 -0.82 9.94
N VAL A 455 -20.50 -0.22 10.59
CA VAL A 455 -19.58 -0.92 11.51
C VAL A 455 -20.38 -1.52 12.67
N ARG A 456 -21.25 -0.75 13.29
CA ARG A 456 -22.11 -1.24 14.39
C ARG A 456 -22.97 -2.43 13.96
N THR A 457 -23.51 -2.37 12.73
CA THR A 457 -24.33 -3.47 12.17
C THR A 457 -23.48 -4.73 11.98
N ALA A 458 -22.30 -4.62 11.36
CA ALA A 458 -21.40 -5.75 11.20
C ALA A 458 -20.92 -6.34 12.55
N LEU A 459 -20.64 -5.47 13.53
CA LEU A 459 -20.27 -5.92 14.90
C LEU A 459 -21.42 -6.63 15.61
N ARG A 460 -22.67 -6.22 15.43
CA ARG A 460 -23.83 -6.93 15.99
C ARG A 460 -24.01 -8.31 15.35
N ASP A 461 -23.86 -8.40 14.04
CA ASP A 461 -23.88 -9.66 13.33
C ASP A 461 -22.74 -10.59 13.81
N LEU A 462 -21.52 -10.04 13.94
CA LEU A 462 -20.38 -10.76 14.48
C LEU A 462 -20.63 -11.25 15.91
N ASN A 463 -21.14 -10.38 16.80
CA ASN A 463 -21.40 -10.72 18.19
C ASN A 463 -22.42 -11.85 18.35
N ALA A 464 -23.41 -11.91 17.47
CA ALA A 464 -24.38 -13.00 17.45
C ALA A 464 -23.81 -14.36 17.03
N LYS A 465 -22.66 -14.34 16.32
CA LYS A 465 -21.93 -15.53 15.85
C LYS A 465 -20.78 -15.96 16.78
N LEU A 466 -20.48 -15.15 17.79
CA LEU A 466 -19.42 -15.47 18.77
C LEU A 466 -19.93 -16.43 19.84
N HIS A 467 -19.18 -17.49 20.09
CA HIS A 467 -19.37 -18.40 21.22
C HIS A 467 -18.50 -17.97 22.38
N LEU A 468 -18.98 -16.99 23.15
CA LEU A 468 -18.20 -16.37 24.24
C LEU A 468 -18.14 -17.20 25.54
N GLY A 469 -18.70 -18.43 25.53
CA GLY A 469 -18.87 -19.26 26.72
C GLY A 469 -20.08 -18.79 27.57
N PRO A 470 -20.38 -19.45 28.67
CA PRO A 470 -21.42 -18.99 29.57
C PRO A 470 -21.04 -17.60 30.09
N GLU A 471 -22.00 -16.67 30.11
CA GLU A 471 -21.84 -15.42 30.85
C GLU A 471 -21.41 -15.73 32.25
N ILE A 472 -20.30 -15.13 32.70
CA ILE A 472 -19.93 -15.16 34.12
C ILE A 472 -20.97 -14.30 34.79
N ILE A 473 -22.03 -14.95 35.28
CA ILE A 473 -23.02 -14.28 36.12
C ILE A 473 -22.27 -13.86 37.37
N SER A 474 -22.13 -12.55 37.59
CA SER A 474 -21.40 -11.96 38.71
C SER A 474 -21.87 -12.51 40.08
N HIS A 475 -23.10 -13.03 40.14
CA HIS A 475 -23.65 -13.72 41.29
C HIS A 475 -23.02 -15.09 41.59
N CYS A 476 -22.44 -15.77 40.60
CA CYS A 476 -21.75 -17.05 40.81
C CYS A 476 -20.41 -16.89 41.55
N ILE A 477 -19.86 -15.69 41.62
CA ILE A 477 -18.64 -15.42 42.43
C ILE A 477 -18.96 -15.46 43.93
N GLU A 478 -20.21 -15.19 44.32
CA GLU A 478 -20.67 -15.21 45.71
C GLU A 478 -21.26 -16.57 46.11
N CYS A 479 -21.51 -17.47 45.15
CA CYS A 479 -21.92 -18.82 45.40
C CYS A 479 -20.71 -19.61 45.92
N GLY A 480 -20.62 -19.81 47.24
CA GLY A 480 -19.62 -20.67 47.85
C GLY A 480 -19.72 -22.12 47.36
N PRO A 481 -18.71 -22.95 47.59
CA PRO A 481 -18.73 -24.36 47.20
C PRO A 481 -19.97 -25.05 47.80
N GLY A 482 -20.93 -25.43 46.97
CA GLY A 482 -22.13 -26.13 47.36
C GLY A 482 -23.42 -25.31 47.39
N ALA A 483 -23.43 -24.10 46.84
CA ALA A 483 -24.65 -23.33 46.60
C ALA A 483 -25.37 -23.76 45.32
#